data_08fe54c63593c6124c7814de87482aab
#
_entry.id   08fe54c63593c6124c7814de87482aab
#
_cell.length_a   1.000
_cell.length_b   1.000
_cell.length_c   1.000
_cell.angle_alpha   90.00
_cell.angle_beta   90.00
_cell.angle_gamma   90.00
#
_symmetry.space_group_name_H-M   'P 1'
#
loop_
_entity.id
_entity.type
_entity.pdbx_description
1 polymer ?
#
loop_
_entity_poly.entity_id
_entity_poly.type
_entity_poly.pdbx_seq_one_letter_code
_entity_poly.pdbx_strand_id
1 'polypeptide(L)'
;MEQLTFDQLLEAGCHFGHLTRKWHPNMAPYIFMEKNGIHIIDLNKTLAKLEEANQAGYNLGRAGKKILFVGTKKQAKEIIGNAAKSVNMPYITERWPGGLLTNFVTIRKSIKKMQQIDKMMNDPTFSNISKRERLQLARQRAKLEKTFGSIVNMVRLPSAIFVVDIVKEHIAVAEARKLNIPVFAIVDTNANPQIIDYPIPANDDAAKSIQTILESFVESVKKGYNDRIGAMEEAEKEDEEFSEEKLKEKKIKVMEASVDAEEEGKGNKQRRTRKKE
;
A
#
# COMPACT_ATOMS: atom_id res chain seq x y z
N MET A 1 -3.15 3.68 -19.03
CA MET A 1 -2.05 4.35 -18.30
C MET A 1 -1.39 5.28 -19.26
N GLU A 2 -1.22 6.54 -18.93
CA GLU A 2 -0.23 7.33 -19.65
C GLU A 2 1.11 6.74 -19.25
N GLN A 3 1.75 6.06 -20.20
CA GLN A 3 3.10 5.55 -20.00
C GLN A 3 4.03 6.75 -19.92
N LEU A 4 4.89 6.78 -18.91
CA LEU A 4 5.95 7.78 -18.85
C LEU A 4 6.78 7.72 -20.12
N THR A 5 7.01 8.88 -20.71
CA THR A 5 7.81 8.99 -21.91
C THR A 5 9.30 9.15 -21.56
N PHE A 6 10.15 8.82 -22.52
CA PHE A 6 11.59 9.03 -22.40
C PHE A 6 11.93 10.50 -22.09
N ASP A 7 11.24 11.44 -22.74
CA ASP A 7 11.47 12.87 -22.56
C ASP A 7 11.11 13.36 -21.15
N GLN A 8 10.04 12.85 -20.57
CA GLN A 8 9.66 13.17 -19.19
C GLN A 8 10.70 12.69 -18.16
N LEU A 9 11.27 11.48 -18.35
CA LEU A 9 12.35 10.99 -17.51
C LEU A 9 13.65 11.79 -17.70
N LEU A 10 13.93 12.23 -18.93
CA LEU A 10 15.08 13.06 -19.25
C LEU A 10 14.99 14.44 -18.57
N GLU A 11 13.83 15.10 -18.67
CA GLU A 11 13.56 16.39 -18.01
C GLU A 11 13.56 16.29 -16.49
N ALA A 12 13.11 15.18 -15.93
CA ALA A 12 13.18 14.92 -14.49
C ALA A 12 14.61 14.65 -14.01
N GLY A 13 15.58 14.45 -14.91
CA GLY A 13 16.97 14.17 -14.57
C GLY A 13 17.21 12.78 -14.03
N CYS A 14 16.37 11.80 -14.41
CA CYS A 14 16.49 10.40 -13.99
C CYS A 14 17.77 9.72 -14.49
N HIS A 15 18.36 10.24 -15.56
CA HIS A 15 19.54 9.69 -16.23
C HIS A 15 20.86 9.99 -15.50
N PHE A 16 20.89 10.94 -14.57
CA PHE A 16 22.12 11.23 -13.81
C PHE A 16 22.33 10.19 -12.72
N GLY A 17 23.46 9.53 -12.76
CA GLY A 17 23.94 8.67 -11.70
C GLY A 17 25.00 9.33 -10.84
N HIS A 18 25.66 8.54 -10.01
CA HIS A 18 26.75 8.97 -9.15
C HIS A 18 28.10 9.03 -9.88
N LEU A 19 29.11 9.58 -9.19
CA LEU A 19 30.49 9.62 -9.65
C LEU A 19 31.03 8.20 -9.96
N THR A 20 31.80 8.07 -11.02
CA THR A 20 32.40 6.80 -11.49
C THR A 20 33.18 6.07 -10.39
N ARG A 21 33.87 6.76 -9.50
CA ARG A 21 34.59 6.16 -8.37
C ARG A 21 33.73 5.48 -7.32
N LYS A 22 32.40 5.74 -7.31
CA LYS A 22 31.46 5.22 -6.31
C LYS A 22 30.51 4.16 -6.87
N TRP A 23 30.66 3.82 -8.14
CA TRP A 23 29.71 2.92 -8.79
C TRP A 23 29.81 1.49 -8.27
N HIS A 24 28.74 0.73 -8.47
CA HIS A 24 28.68 -0.67 -8.14
C HIS A 24 28.76 -1.52 -9.44
N PRO A 25 29.67 -2.53 -9.55
CA PRO A 25 29.84 -3.32 -10.77
C PRO A 25 28.56 -3.94 -11.33
N ASN A 26 27.65 -4.38 -10.47
CA ASN A 26 26.38 -4.97 -10.89
C ASN A 26 25.43 -3.98 -11.56
N MET A 27 25.73 -2.68 -11.52
CA MET A 27 25.00 -1.64 -12.27
C MET A 27 25.48 -1.48 -13.71
N ALA A 28 26.58 -2.11 -14.10
CA ALA A 28 27.09 -2.05 -15.49
C ALA A 28 26.00 -2.26 -16.57
N PRO A 29 25.06 -3.21 -16.45
CA PRO A 29 24.00 -3.40 -17.46
C PRO A 29 23.09 -2.20 -17.62
N TYR A 30 22.95 -1.31 -16.62
CA TYR A 30 22.05 -0.17 -16.61
C TYR A 30 22.73 1.17 -16.94
N ILE A 31 24.06 1.18 -17.05
CA ILE A 31 24.84 2.36 -17.40
C ILE A 31 24.92 2.45 -18.91
N PHE A 32 24.57 3.62 -19.46
CA PHE A 32 24.65 3.92 -20.89
C PHE A 32 26.06 4.41 -21.28
N MET A 33 26.59 5.37 -20.53
CA MET A 33 27.91 5.97 -20.79
C MET A 33 28.45 6.70 -19.55
N GLU A 34 29.69 7.12 -19.62
CA GLU A 34 30.32 8.02 -18.68
C GLU A 34 30.49 9.40 -19.32
N LYS A 35 30.15 10.46 -18.58
CA LYS A 35 30.33 11.85 -18.99
C LYS A 35 30.78 12.71 -17.81
N ASN A 36 31.88 13.42 -17.94
CA ASN A 36 32.43 14.29 -16.89
C ASN A 36 32.64 13.60 -15.54
N GLY A 37 33.04 12.32 -15.52
CA GLY A 37 33.25 11.53 -14.31
C GLY A 37 31.97 11.12 -13.58
N ILE A 38 30.81 11.20 -14.25
CA ILE A 38 29.50 10.76 -13.77
C ILE A 38 28.96 9.70 -14.71
N HIS A 39 28.36 8.65 -14.16
CA HIS A 39 27.66 7.65 -14.95
C HIS A 39 26.30 8.18 -15.40
N ILE A 40 25.93 7.90 -16.64
CA ILE A 40 24.61 8.17 -17.21
C ILE A 40 23.85 6.86 -17.29
N ILE A 41 22.66 6.85 -16.70
CA ILE A 41 21.77 5.68 -16.69
C ILE A 41 21.01 5.59 -18.02
N ASP A 42 20.81 4.37 -18.51
CA ASP A 42 20.02 4.07 -19.69
C ASP A 42 18.52 4.18 -19.39
N LEU A 43 17.88 5.26 -19.85
CA LEU A 43 16.45 5.50 -19.61
C LEU A 43 15.51 4.48 -20.26
N ASN A 44 15.92 3.81 -21.34
CA ASN A 44 15.12 2.74 -21.92
C ASN A 44 14.99 1.56 -20.94
N LYS A 45 16.07 1.23 -20.25
CA LYS A 45 16.07 0.20 -19.20
C LYS A 45 15.29 0.66 -17.97
N THR A 46 15.36 1.96 -17.65
CA THR A 46 14.54 2.55 -16.58
C THR A 46 13.06 2.38 -16.89
N LEU A 47 12.62 2.70 -18.11
CA LEU A 47 11.22 2.53 -18.54
C LEU A 47 10.77 1.07 -18.44
N ALA A 48 11.54 0.15 -18.99
CA ALA A 48 11.20 -1.28 -18.94
C ALA A 48 11.07 -1.80 -17.49
N LYS A 49 12.01 -1.42 -16.62
CA LYS A 49 11.97 -1.83 -15.20
C LYS A 49 10.88 -1.13 -14.40
N LEU A 50 10.56 0.11 -14.74
CA LEU A 50 9.44 0.82 -14.15
C LEU A 50 8.10 0.19 -14.55
N GLU A 51 7.96 -0.26 -15.79
CA GLU A 51 6.75 -0.93 -16.25
C GLU A 51 6.55 -2.29 -15.53
N GLU A 52 7.60 -3.08 -15.36
CA GLU A 52 7.58 -4.30 -14.54
C GLU A 52 7.14 -3.99 -13.09
N ALA A 53 7.70 -2.95 -12.48
CA ALA A 53 7.36 -2.52 -11.13
C ALA A 53 5.91 -2.02 -11.04
N ASN A 54 5.45 -1.23 -12.01
CA ASN A 54 4.09 -0.71 -12.09
C ASN A 54 3.06 -1.83 -12.23
N GLN A 55 3.34 -2.84 -13.05
CA GLN A 55 2.46 -4.00 -13.20
C GLN A 55 2.36 -4.82 -11.91
N ALA A 56 3.48 -5.03 -11.23
CA ALA A 56 3.49 -5.70 -9.92
C ALA A 56 2.77 -4.85 -8.86
N GLY A 57 2.96 -3.52 -8.87
CA GLY A 57 2.26 -2.57 -8.00
C GLY A 57 0.75 -2.58 -8.21
N TYR A 58 0.30 -2.59 -9.47
CA TYR A 58 -1.11 -2.74 -9.84
C TYR A 58 -1.72 -4.03 -9.26
N ASN A 59 -1.03 -5.16 -9.41
CA ASN A 59 -1.49 -6.44 -8.89
C ASN A 59 -1.62 -6.43 -7.35
N LEU A 60 -0.69 -5.78 -6.65
CA LEU A 60 -0.76 -5.59 -5.20
C LEU A 60 -1.96 -4.70 -4.81
N GLY A 61 -2.20 -3.62 -5.55
CA GLY A 61 -3.36 -2.75 -5.39
C GLY A 61 -4.66 -3.51 -5.56
N ARG A 62 -4.81 -4.27 -6.67
CA ARG A 62 -5.97 -5.11 -6.96
C ARG A 62 -6.21 -6.19 -5.89
N ALA A 63 -5.14 -6.75 -5.32
CA ALA A 63 -5.23 -7.68 -4.20
C ALA A 63 -5.53 -6.99 -2.84
N GLY A 64 -5.60 -5.66 -2.79
CA GLY A 64 -5.81 -4.87 -1.56
C GLY A 64 -4.68 -4.98 -0.54
N LYS A 65 -3.49 -5.28 -1.01
CA LYS A 65 -2.30 -5.44 -0.17
C LYS A 65 -1.71 -4.10 0.21
N LYS A 66 -1.11 -4.02 1.40
CA LYS A 66 -0.44 -2.79 1.86
C LYS A 66 1.03 -2.80 1.46
N ILE A 67 1.49 -1.67 0.93
CA ILE A 67 2.88 -1.39 0.57
C ILE A 67 3.42 -0.38 1.58
N LEU A 68 4.61 -0.61 2.13
CA LEU A 68 5.29 0.31 3.02
C LEU A 68 6.28 1.15 2.22
N PHE A 69 6.09 2.46 2.19
CA PHE A 69 6.99 3.39 1.51
C PHE A 69 8.09 3.84 2.46
N VAL A 70 9.34 3.80 2.01
CA VAL A 70 10.53 4.09 2.82
C VAL A 70 11.46 5.04 2.10
N GLY A 71 11.81 6.14 2.76
CA GLY A 71 12.83 7.05 2.25
C GLY A 71 13.14 8.15 3.24
N THR A 72 14.35 8.10 3.78
CA THR A 72 14.83 9.07 4.78
C THR A 72 15.72 10.17 4.18
N LYS A 73 15.98 10.15 2.86
CA LYS A 73 16.66 11.23 2.14
C LYS A 73 15.87 12.53 2.26
N LYS A 74 16.54 13.66 2.45
CA LYS A 74 15.89 14.98 2.55
C LYS A 74 15.01 15.28 1.33
N GLN A 75 15.49 14.95 0.15
CA GLN A 75 14.80 15.14 -1.13
C GLN A 75 13.56 14.25 -1.28
N ALA A 76 13.58 13.06 -0.68
CA ALA A 76 12.53 12.05 -0.81
C ALA A 76 11.41 12.15 0.24
N LYS A 77 11.70 12.71 1.43
CA LYS A 77 10.80 12.69 2.59
C LYS A 77 9.40 13.21 2.30
N GLU A 78 9.31 14.39 1.74
CA GLU A 78 8.02 15.05 1.48
C GLU A 78 7.27 14.34 0.35
N ILE A 79 7.98 13.98 -0.70
CA ILE A 79 7.43 13.29 -1.87
C ILE A 79 6.82 11.94 -1.46
N ILE A 80 7.57 11.12 -0.72
CA ILE A 80 7.12 9.83 -0.21
C ILE A 80 5.92 9.98 0.73
N GLY A 81 5.97 10.96 1.64
CA GLY A 81 4.89 11.23 2.57
C GLY A 81 3.58 11.57 1.85
N ASN A 82 3.64 12.45 0.84
CA ASN A 82 2.49 12.86 0.05
C ASN A 82 1.95 11.70 -0.83
N ALA A 83 2.84 11.00 -1.51
CA ALA A 83 2.51 9.87 -2.35
C ALA A 83 1.84 8.73 -1.56
N ALA A 84 2.39 8.34 -0.43
CA ALA A 84 1.82 7.29 0.42
C ALA A 84 0.45 7.68 1.01
N LYS A 85 0.30 8.94 1.43
CA LYS A 85 -0.99 9.47 1.93
C LYS A 85 -2.08 9.43 0.86
N SER A 86 -1.76 9.71 -0.41
CA SER A 86 -2.74 9.73 -1.51
C SER A 86 -3.40 8.37 -1.75
N VAL A 87 -2.74 7.28 -1.37
CA VAL A 87 -3.23 5.89 -1.48
C VAL A 87 -3.48 5.22 -0.12
N ASN A 88 -3.48 6.00 0.96
CA ASN A 88 -3.67 5.50 2.33
C ASN A 88 -2.77 4.31 2.68
N MET A 89 -1.49 4.43 2.33
CA MET A 89 -0.45 3.43 2.60
C MET A 89 0.48 3.89 3.73
N PRO A 90 1.06 2.97 4.52
CA PRO A 90 2.03 3.31 5.55
C PRO A 90 3.35 3.80 4.92
N TYR A 91 4.06 4.69 5.62
CA TYR A 91 5.34 5.22 5.15
C TYR A 91 6.31 5.54 6.29
N ILE A 92 7.60 5.60 5.97
CA ILE A 92 8.66 6.00 6.89
C ILE A 92 9.56 7.02 6.20
N THR A 93 9.65 8.22 6.77
CA THR A 93 10.40 9.34 6.22
C THR A 93 11.49 9.86 7.17
N GLU A 94 11.42 9.56 8.46
CA GLU A 94 12.40 10.09 9.41
C GLU A 94 13.60 9.19 9.60
N ARG A 95 13.42 8.06 10.23
CA ARG A 95 14.46 7.06 10.46
C ARG A 95 13.84 5.68 10.49
N TRP A 96 14.46 4.71 9.81
CA TRP A 96 14.08 3.33 9.94
C TRP A 96 14.38 2.82 11.36
N PRO A 97 13.37 2.42 12.14
CA PRO A 97 13.61 1.77 13.42
C PRO A 97 14.03 0.32 13.17
N GLY A 98 15.24 -0.05 13.59
CA GLY A 98 15.71 -1.43 13.46
C GLY A 98 14.74 -2.42 14.08
N GLY A 99 14.47 -3.51 13.37
CA GLY A 99 13.48 -4.51 13.79
C GLY A 99 12.04 -4.17 13.43
N LEU A 100 11.80 -3.16 12.59
CA LEU A 100 10.43 -2.79 12.21
C LEU A 100 9.65 -3.96 11.60
N LEU A 101 10.28 -4.70 10.73
CA LEU A 101 9.68 -5.89 10.10
C LEU A 101 9.99 -7.16 10.91
N THR A 102 11.24 -7.38 11.27
CA THR A 102 11.71 -8.61 11.94
C THR A 102 11.28 -8.72 13.38
N ASN A 103 11.01 -7.60 14.08
CA ASN A 103 10.54 -7.56 15.46
C ASN A 103 9.26 -6.70 15.58
N PHE A 104 8.32 -6.92 14.70
CA PHE A 104 7.08 -6.14 14.57
C PHE A 104 6.26 -6.11 15.86
N VAL A 105 6.29 -7.21 16.65
CA VAL A 105 5.58 -7.29 17.95
C VAL A 105 6.05 -6.21 18.92
N THR A 106 7.35 -5.96 19.01
CA THR A 106 7.92 -4.93 19.89
C THR A 106 7.59 -3.52 19.39
N ILE A 107 7.61 -3.32 18.07
CA ILE A 107 7.18 -2.06 17.46
C ILE A 107 5.71 -1.78 17.77
N ARG A 108 4.83 -2.79 17.67
CA ARG A 108 3.41 -2.67 18.03
C ARG A 108 3.20 -2.29 19.51
N LYS A 109 4.05 -2.79 20.43
CA LYS A 109 4.03 -2.36 21.84
C LYS A 109 4.36 -0.87 21.97
N SER A 110 5.34 -0.37 21.22
CA SER A 110 5.71 1.05 21.19
C SER A 110 4.59 1.95 20.63
N ILE A 111 3.90 1.50 19.58
CA ILE A 111 2.72 2.18 19.03
C ILE A 111 1.57 2.20 20.06
N LYS A 112 1.29 1.06 20.73
CA LYS A 112 0.28 1.01 21.80
C LYS A 112 0.62 1.95 22.95
N LYS A 113 1.90 2.05 23.33
CA LYS A 113 2.35 3.02 24.35
C LYS A 113 2.06 4.46 23.93
N MET A 114 2.29 4.82 22.66
CA MET A 114 1.93 6.14 22.14
C MET A 114 0.42 6.41 22.28
N GLN A 115 -0.41 5.46 21.87
CA GLN A 115 -1.87 5.57 21.97
C GLN A 115 -2.35 5.64 23.44
N GLN A 116 -1.66 4.98 24.36
CA GLN A 116 -1.94 5.10 25.80
C GLN A 116 -1.63 6.49 26.33
N ILE A 117 -0.50 7.08 25.91
CA ILE A 117 -0.15 8.46 26.27
C ILE A 117 -1.22 9.43 25.73
N ASP A 118 -1.68 9.24 24.48
CA ASP A 118 -2.74 10.06 23.87
C ASP A 118 -4.04 9.97 24.68
N LYS A 119 -4.42 8.77 25.12
CA LYS A 119 -5.60 8.58 25.98
C LYS A 119 -5.42 9.28 27.34
N MET A 120 -4.24 9.14 27.96
CA MET A 120 -3.96 9.82 29.24
C MET A 120 -4.00 11.35 29.10
N MET A 121 -3.49 11.90 28.00
CA MET A 121 -3.49 13.35 27.75
C MET A 121 -4.91 13.93 27.53
N ASN A 122 -5.84 13.11 27.03
CA ASN A 122 -7.23 13.48 26.81
C ASN A 122 -8.14 13.21 28.04
N ASP A 123 -7.61 12.58 29.09
CA ASP A 123 -8.35 12.28 30.31
C ASP A 123 -8.48 13.54 31.19
N PRO A 124 -9.65 13.87 31.75
CA PRO A 124 -9.83 15.00 32.67
C PRO A 124 -8.87 14.96 33.88
N THR A 125 -8.48 13.78 34.31
CA THR A 125 -7.52 13.58 35.43
C THR A 125 -6.10 14.05 35.11
N PHE A 126 -5.78 14.27 33.84
CA PHE A 126 -4.45 14.73 33.39
C PHE A 126 -4.07 16.09 33.98
N SER A 127 -5.06 16.93 34.34
CA SER A 127 -4.83 18.21 35.02
C SER A 127 -4.19 18.06 36.41
N ASN A 128 -4.39 16.92 37.08
CA ASN A 128 -3.88 16.64 38.41
C ASN A 128 -2.40 16.18 38.41
N ILE A 129 -1.83 15.88 37.23
CA ILE A 129 -0.44 15.48 37.08
C ILE A 129 0.47 16.72 37.13
N SER A 130 1.68 16.56 37.73
CA SER A 130 2.64 17.65 37.83
C SER A 130 3.05 18.24 36.46
N LYS A 131 3.36 19.55 36.41
CA LYS A 131 3.79 20.21 35.17
C LYS A 131 5.02 19.53 34.53
N ARG A 132 5.96 19.05 35.36
CA ARG A 132 7.16 18.35 34.90
C ARG A 132 6.82 17.04 34.20
N GLU A 133 5.95 16.27 34.78
CA GLU A 133 5.52 14.97 34.26
C GLU A 133 4.70 15.12 32.97
N ARG A 134 3.78 16.09 32.90
CA ARG A 134 3.06 16.44 31.67
C ARG A 134 4.02 16.78 30.53
N LEU A 135 5.05 17.59 30.79
CA LEU A 135 6.05 17.95 29.80
C LEU A 135 6.87 16.74 29.34
N GLN A 136 7.20 15.82 30.25
CA GLN A 136 7.92 14.59 29.93
C GLN A 136 7.07 13.66 29.06
N LEU A 137 5.80 13.46 29.37
CA LEU A 137 4.85 12.68 28.56
C LEU A 137 4.66 13.29 27.19
N ALA A 138 4.49 14.63 27.08
CA ALA A 138 4.36 15.32 25.81
C ALA A 138 5.62 15.15 24.92
N ARG A 139 6.81 15.26 25.49
CA ARG A 139 8.09 15.01 24.76
C ARG A 139 8.19 13.54 24.30
N GLN A 140 7.80 12.59 25.15
CA GLN A 140 7.82 11.17 24.82
C GLN A 140 6.83 10.87 23.69
N ARG A 141 5.61 11.41 23.75
CA ARG A 141 4.60 11.30 22.70
C ARG A 141 5.12 11.84 21.37
N ALA A 142 5.64 13.08 21.36
CA ALA A 142 6.18 13.70 20.15
C ALA A 142 7.31 12.89 19.51
N LYS A 143 8.19 12.28 20.33
CA LYS A 143 9.25 11.40 19.83
C LYS A 143 8.69 10.13 19.19
N LEU A 144 7.68 9.49 19.81
CA LEU A 144 7.04 8.29 19.28
C LEU A 144 6.23 8.61 18.02
N GLU A 145 5.50 9.71 18.00
CA GLU A 145 4.72 10.17 16.84
C GLU A 145 5.61 10.42 15.62
N LYS A 146 6.75 11.10 15.82
CA LYS A 146 7.73 11.33 14.77
C LYS A 146 8.24 10.03 14.15
N THR A 147 8.38 8.96 14.94
CA THR A 147 8.96 7.69 14.48
C THR A 147 7.90 6.73 13.96
N PHE A 148 6.72 6.68 14.58
CA PHE A 148 5.69 5.66 14.34
C PHE A 148 4.34 6.22 13.88
N GLY A 149 4.18 7.54 13.84
CA GLY A 149 2.90 8.17 13.49
C GLY A 149 2.35 7.71 12.14
N SER A 150 3.21 7.57 11.15
CA SER A 150 2.85 7.15 9.79
C SER A 150 2.49 5.66 9.65
N ILE A 151 2.79 4.83 10.66
CA ILE A 151 2.54 3.38 10.63
C ILE A 151 1.56 2.92 11.72
N VAL A 152 0.89 3.85 12.42
CA VAL A 152 -0.08 3.53 13.49
C VAL A 152 -1.15 2.55 13.03
N ASN A 153 -1.65 2.74 11.81
CA ASN A 153 -2.71 1.93 11.21
C ASN A 153 -2.21 0.59 10.64
N MET A 154 -0.92 0.32 10.67
CA MET A 154 -0.35 -0.92 10.19
C MET A 154 -0.54 -2.05 11.22
N VAL A 155 -1.58 -2.87 11.03
CA VAL A 155 -1.92 -3.98 11.94
C VAL A 155 -1.11 -5.25 11.64
N ARG A 156 -0.76 -5.47 10.37
CA ARG A 156 -0.01 -6.63 9.86
C ARG A 156 1.24 -6.15 9.13
N LEU A 157 2.18 -7.06 8.92
CA LEU A 157 3.35 -6.81 8.06
C LEU A 157 2.89 -6.37 6.67
N PRO A 158 3.62 -5.44 6.01
CA PRO A 158 3.33 -5.05 4.65
C PRO A 158 3.60 -6.22 3.69
N SER A 159 2.89 -6.25 2.57
CA SER A 159 3.07 -7.29 1.55
C SER A 159 4.19 -6.95 0.58
N ALA A 160 4.65 -5.71 0.56
CA ALA A 160 5.79 -5.23 -0.20
C ALA A 160 6.34 -3.95 0.45
N ILE A 161 7.59 -3.60 0.13
CA ILE A 161 8.17 -2.31 0.48
C ILE A 161 8.61 -1.57 -0.79
N PHE A 162 8.45 -0.24 -0.80
CA PHE A 162 9.03 0.64 -1.81
C PHE A 162 10.09 1.50 -1.16
N VAL A 163 11.32 1.45 -1.66
CA VAL A 163 12.50 2.07 -1.04
C VAL A 163 13.12 3.10 -1.99
N VAL A 164 13.47 4.27 -1.46
CA VAL A 164 14.28 5.26 -2.17
C VAL A 164 15.67 5.29 -1.53
N ASP A 165 16.71 5.01 -2.34
CA ASP A 165 18.09 4.87 -1.91
C ASP A 165 18.35 3.62 -1.02
N ILE A 166 18.66 2.52 -1.67
CA ILE A 166 18.91 1.24 -0.99
C ILE A 166 20.23 1.21 -0.19
N VAL A 167 21.17 2.09 -0.51
CA VAL A 167 22.43 2.19 0.25
C VAL A 167 22.15 2.79 1.63
N LYS A 168 21.33 3.81 1.68
CA LYS A 168 20.93 4.45 2.92
C LYS A 168 19.98 3.59 3.75
N GLU A 169 19.02 2.97 3.09
CA GLU A 169 17.98 2.14 3.72
C GLU A 169 18.34 0.64 3.75
N HIS A 170 19.64 0.32 3.77
CA HIS A 170 20.13 -1.07 3.73
C HIS A 170 19.55 -1.97 4.82
N ILE A 171 19.23 -1.42 6.00
CA ILE A 171 18.60 -2.17 7.10
C ILE A 171 17.17 -2.59 6.71
N ALA A 172 16.39 -1.67 6.11
CA ALA A 172 15.04 -1.95 5.66
C ALA A 172 15.02 -3.07 4.60
N VAL A 173 15.92 -2.98 3.62
CA VAL A 173 16.09 -3.99 2.57
C VAL A 173 16.51 -5.35 3.17
N ALA A 174 17.47 -5.37 4.10
CA ALA A 174 17.92 -6.59 4.74
C ALA A 174 16.80 -7.27 5.56
N GLU A 175 15.98 -6.50 6.29
CA GLU A 175 14.85 -7.03 7.03
C GLU A 175 13.75 -7.57 6.11
N ALA A 176 13.43 -6.87 5.03
CA ALA A 176 12.43 -7.31 4.05
C ALA A 176 12.85 -8.64 3.40
N ARG A 177 14.09 -8.74 2.93
CA ARG A 177 14.64 -9.97 2.35
C ARG A 177 14.62 -11.14 3.33
N LYS A 178 14.93 -10.90 4.60
CA LYS A 178 14.86 -11.94 5.65
C LYS A 178 13.46 -12.53 5.82
N LEU A 179 12.44 -11.74 5.55
CA LEU A 179 11.03 -12.13 5.64
C LEU A 179 10.40 -12.49 4.28
N ASN A 180 11.19 -12.53 3.21
CA ASN A 180 10.71 -12.75 1.83
C ASN A 180 9.61 -11.76 1.42
N ILE A 181 9.73 -10.50 1.85
CA ILE A 181 8.84 -9.42 1.44
C ILE A 181 9.45 -8.78 0.18
N PRO A 182 8.73 -8.74 -0.95
CA PRO A 182 9.23 -8.16 -2.19
C PRO A 182 9.56 -6.69 -2.04
N VAL A 183 10.69 -6.30 -2.62
CA VAL A 183 11.27 -4.96 -2.54
C VAL A 183 11.23 -4.30 -3.90
N PHE A 184 10.54 -3.17 -3.98
CA PHE A 184 10.64 -2.19 -5.07
C PHE A 184 11.62 -1.12 -4.65
N ALA A 185 12.53 -0.72 -5.52
CA ALA A 185 13.45 0.35 -5.15
C ALA A 185 13.92 1.19 -6.34
N ILE A 186 14.08 2.50 -6.08
CA ILE A 186 14.88 3.37 -6.94
C ILE A 186 16.34 3.07 -6.63
N VAL A 187 17.09 2.67 -7.65
CA VAL A 187 18.47 2.19 -7.54
C VAL A 187 19.38 3.05 -8.39
N ASP A 188 20.26 3.80 -7.76
CA ASP A 188 21.29 4.59 -8.47
C ASP A 188 22.56 3.75 -8.73
N THR A 189 23.49 4.28 -9.49
CA THR A 189 24.71 3.60 -9.95
C THR A 189 25.67 3.15 -8.84
N ASN A 190 25.53 3.66 -7.61
CA ASN A 190 26.31 3.31 -6.43
C ASN A 190 25.80 2.09 -5.66
N ALA A 191 24.70 1.48 -6.10
CA ALA A 191 23.97 0.47 -5.35
C ALA A 191 23.92 -0.86 -6.09
N ASN A 192 23.67 -1.97 -5.37
CA ASN A 192 23.57 -3.30 -5.96
C ASN A 192 22.10 -3.62 -6.35
N PRO A 193 21.73 -3.68 -7.63
CA PRO A 193 20.38 -3.98 -8.07
C PRO A 193 19.96 -5.44 -7.83
N GLN A 194 20.91 -6.36 -7.73
CA GLN A 194 20.63 -7.80 -7.60
C GLN A 194 19.98 -8.21 -6.27
N ILE A 195 20.04 -7.33 -5.27
CA ILE A 195 19.41 -7.58 -3.97
C ILE A 195 17.94 -7.16 -3.92
N ILE A 196 17.44 -6.59 -5.01
CA ILE A 196 16.10 -6.00 -5.13
C ILE A 196 15.28 -6.80 -6.13
N ASP A 197 14.03 -7.09 -5.81
CA ASP A 197 13.15 -7.86 -6.69
C ASP A 197 12.69 -7.02 -7.90
N TYR A 198 12.37 -5.75 -7.66
CA TYR A 198 11.94 -4.80 -8.70
C TYR A 198 12.82 -3.54 -8.68
N PRO A 199 14.06 -3.62 -9.21
CA PRO A 199 14.95 -2.47 -9.27
C PRO A 199 14.51 -1.51 -10.38
N ILE A 200 14.41 -0.22 -10.05
CA ILE A 200 14.14 0.86 -11.00
C ILE A 200 15.42 1.70 -11.09
N PRO A 201 16.25 1.52 -12.13
CA PRO A 201 17.49 2.26 -12.27
C PRO A 201 17.19 3.74 -12.52
N ALA A 202 17.51 4.61 -11.59
CA ALA A 202 17.31 6.04 -11.75
C ALA A 202 18.03 6.84 -10.65
N ASN A 203 18.08 8.16 -10.86
CA ASN A 203 18.64 9.12 -9.92
C ASN A 203 17.81 9.19 -8.63
N ASP A 204 18.44 8.93 -7.51
CA ASP A 204 17.83 8.96 -6.18
C ASP A 204 18.15 10.25 -5.38
N ASP A 205 18.87 11.23 -5.98
CA ASP A 205 19.22 12.52 -5.40
C ASP A 205 18.34 13.66 -5.90
N ALA A 206 17.82 13.57 -7.14
CA ALA A 206 16.97 14.59 -7.73
C ALA A 206 15.51 14.42 -7.26
N ALA A 207 14.95 15.46 -6.63
CA ALA A 207 13.56 15.46 -6.18
C ALA A 207 12.56 15.20 -7.32
N LYS A 208 12.76 15.80 -8.50
CA LYS A 208 11.92 15.58 -9.69
C LYS A 208 11.96 14.12 -10.16
N SER A 209 13.14 13.49 -10.19
CA SER A 209 13.30 12.08 -10.58
C SER A 209 12.53 11.16 -9.64
N ILE A 210 12.71 11.34 -8.32
CA ILE A 210 12.00 10.55 -7.29
C ILE A 210 10.49 10.74 -7.45
N GLN A 211 10.03 11.98 -7.63
CA GLN A 211 8.62 12.32 -7.78
C GLN A 211 8.00 11.65 -8.99
N THR A 212 8.59 11.80 -10.17
CA THR A 212 8.08 11.25 -11.43
C THR A 212 7.93 9.72 -11.37
N ILE A 213 8.94 9.02 -10.84
CA ILE A 213 8.93 7.56 -10.72
C ILE A 213 7.89 7.12 -9.69
N LEU A 214 7.86 7.79 -8.53
CA LEU A 214 6.97 7.43 -7.44
C LEU A 214 5.50 7.70 -7.80
N GLU A 215 5.20 8.81 -8.47
CA GLU A 215 3.86 9.13 -8.96
C GLU A 215 3.35 8.07 -9.92
N SER A 216 4.15 7.65 -10.89
CA SER A 216 3.79 6.57 -11.83
C SER A 216 3.50 5.25 -11.11
N PHE A 217 4.33 4.87 -10.14
CA PHE A 217 4.12 3.66 -9.35
C PHE A 217 2.84 3.74 -8.50
N VAL A 218 2.63 4.87 -7.81
CA VAL A 218 1.47 5.10 -6.94
C VAL A 218 0.17 5.14 -7.76
N GLU A 219 0.19 5.73 -8.95
CA GLU A 219 -0.95 5.75 -9.86
C GLU A 219 -1.34 4.33 -10.30
N SER A 220 -0.36 3.49 -10.59
CA SER A 220 -0.58 2.06 -10.91
C SER A 220 -1.21 1.30 -9.75
N VAL A 221 -0.72 1.51 -8.52
CA VAL A 221 -1.31 0.92 -7.31
C VAL A 221 -2.73 1.42 -7.08
N LYS A 222 -2.98 2.73 -7.27
CA LYS A 222 -4.29 3.36 -7.11
C LYS A 222 -5.30 2.80 -8.11
N LYS A 223 -4.88 2.62 -9.37
CA LYS A 223 -5.72 1.99 -10.40
C LYS A 223 -6.12 0.57 -10.00
N GLY A 224 -5.16 -0.26 -9.58
CA GLY A 224 -5.46 -1.60 -9.11
C GLY A 224 -6.43 -1.62 -7.93
N TYR A 225 -6.29 -0.67 -7.00
CA TYR A 225 -7.21 -0.54 -5.87
C TYR A 225 -8.62 -0.13 -6.30
N ASN A 226 -8.77 0.78 -7.27
CA ASN A 226 -10.06 1.19 -7.81
C ASN A 226 -10.75 0.04 -8.56
N ASP A 227 -10.00 -0.72 -9.37
CA ASP A 227 -10.53 -1.88 -10.09
C ASP A 227 -11.02 -2.97 -9.11
N ARG A 228 -10.37 -3.11 -7.95
CA ARG A 228 -10.85 -3.97 -6.87
C ARG A 228 -12.17 -3.49 -6.30
N ILE A 229 -12.31 -2.19 -6.01
CA ILE A 229 -13.55 -1.63 -5.46
C ILE A 229 -14.70 -1.85 -6.43
N GLY A 230 -14.50 -1.54 -7.74
CA GLY A 230 -15.49 -1.78 -8.77
C GLY A 230 -15.94 -3.24 -8.83
N ALA A 231 -14.99 -4.18 -8.81
CA ALA A 231 -15.32 -5.62 -8.81
C ALA A 231 -16.05 -6.08 -7.53
N MET A 232 -15.81 -5.45 -6.38
CA MET A 232 -16.56 -5.76 -5.15
C MET A 232 -17.98 -5.20 -5.21
N GLU A 233 -18.17 -3.99 -5.73
CA GLU A 233 -19.49 -3.39 -5.91
C GLU A 233 -20.34 -4.14 -6.94
N GLU A 234 -19.72 -4.67 -8.01
CA GLU A 234 -20.39 -5.54 -8.98
C GLU A 234 -20.82 -6.86 -8.34
N ALA A 235 -19.93 -7.52 -7.57
CA ALA A 235 -20.25 -8.76 -6.88
C ALA A 235 -21.36 -8.58 -5.82
N GLU A 236 -21.36 -7.47 -5.08
CA GLU A 236 -22.42 -7.15 -4.11
C GLU A 236 -23.77 -6.96 -4.80
N LYS A 237 -23.82 -6.32 -5.97
CA LYS A 237 -25.06 -6.17 -6.76
C LYS A 237 -25.58 -7.51 -7.28
N GLU A 238 -24.69 -8.36 -7.79
CA GLU A 238 -25.07 -9.72 -8.25
C GLU A 238 -25.64 -10.55 -7.09
N ASP A 239 -25.03 -10.48 -5.90
CA ASP A 239 -25.53 -11.17 -4.70
C ASP A 239 -26.88 -10.62 -4.23
N GLU A 240 -27.11 -9.30 -4.32
CA GLU A 240 -28.39 -8.66 -4.00
C GLU A 240 -29.48 -9.09 -5.00
N GLU A 241 -29.22 -9.05 -6.31
CA GLU A 241 -30.14 -9.49 -7.34
C GLU A 241 -30.52 -10.97 -7.17
N PHE A 242 -29.53 -11.83 -6.93
CA PHE A 242 -29.76 -13.26 -6.69
C PHE A 242 -30.59 -13.52 -5.42
N SER A 243 -30.39 -12.73 -4.38
CA SER A 243 -31.17 -12.83 -3.14
C SER A 243 -32.63 -12.39 -3.33
N GLU A 244 -32.85 -11.34 -4.15
CA GLU A 244 -34.20 -10.88 -4.51
C GLU A 244 -34.97 -11.90 -5.40
N GLU A 245 -34.28 -12.50 -6.37
CA GLU A 245 -34.88 -13.54 -7.20
C GLU A 245 -35.31 -14.74 -6.36
N LYS A 246 -34.48 -15.22 -5.45
CA LYS A 246 -34.86 -16.31 -4.52
C LYS A 246 -36.00 -15.93 -3.59
N LEU A 247 -36.11 -14.69 -3.19
CA LEU A 247 -37.26 -14.21 -2.40
C LEU A 247 -38.53 -14.14 -3.24
N LYS A 248 -38.48 -13.77 -4.51
CA LYS A 248 -39.58 -13.76 -5.45
C LYS A 248 -40.05 -15.20 -5.72
N GLU A 249 -39.14 -16.14 -6.00
CA GLU A 249 -39.49 -17.56 -6.19
C GLU A 249 -40.15 -18.18 -4.94
N LYS A 250 -39.64 -17.88 -3.74
CA LYS A 250 -40.29 -18.36 -2.50
C LYS A 250 -41.70 -17.79 -2.32
N LYS A 251 -41.92 -16.50 -2.64
CA LYS A 251 -43.25 -15.89 -2.58
C LYS A 251 -44.21 -16.52 -3.59
N ILE A 252 -43.75 -16.83 -4.81
CA ILE A 252 -44.58 -17.50 -5.84
C ILE A 252 -44.95 -18.90 -5.35
N LYS A 253 -44.00 -19.72 -4.85
CA LYS A 253 -44.29 -21.06 -4.32
C LYS A 253 -45.25 -21.05 -3.13
N VAL A 254 -45.17 -20.03 -2.25
CA VAL A 254 -46.12 -19.89 -1.14
C VAL A 254 -47.49 -19.49 -1.64
N MET A 255 -47.58 -18.63 -2.68
CA MET A 255 -48.88 -18.30 -3.30
C MET A 255 -49.50 -19.50 -4.01
N GLU A 256 -48.71 -20.26 -4.78
CA GLU A 256 -49.20 -21.48 -5.45
C GLU A 256 -49.70 -22.51 -4.42
N ALA A 257 -48.95 -22.76 -3.36
CA ALA A 257 -49.37 -23.65 -2.28
C ALA A 257 -50.65 -23.19 -1.54
N SER A 258 -50.87 -21.87 -1.45
CA SER A 258 -52.09 -21.32 -0.85
C SER A 258 -53.30 -21.43 -1.77
N VAL A 259 -53.13 -21.35 -3.09
CA VAL A 259 -54.20 -21.56 -4.10
C VAL A 259 -54.60 -23.02 -4.13
N ASP A 260 -53.64 -23.96 -4.16
CA ASP A 260 -53.92 -25.39 -4.12
C ASP A 260 -54.66 -25.82 -2.85
N ALA A 261 -54.32 -25.24 -1.69
CA ALA A 261 -55.01 -25.50 -0.43
C ALA A 261 -56.46 -24.97 -0.41
N GLU A 262 -56.75 -23.83 -1.10
CA GLU A 262 -58.10 -23.29 -1.25
C GLU A 262 -58.96 -24.12 -2.23
N GLU A 263 -58.38 -24.66 -3.30
CA GLU A 263 -59.07 -25.55 -4.23
C GLU A 263 -59.42 -26.92 -3.60
N GLU A 264 -58.50 -27.54 -2.86
CA GLU A 264 -58.77 -28.75 -2.10
C GLU A 264 -59.85 -28.56 -1.02
N GLY A 265 -59.86 -27.38 -0.36
CA GLY A 265 -60.86 -27.00 0.62
C GLY A 265 -62.28 -26.88 0.01
N LYS A 266 -62.39 -26.38 -1.25
CA LYS A 266 -63.68 -26.27 -1.98
C LYS A 266 -64.16 -27.61 -2.47
N GLY A 267 -63.28 -28.48 -2.95
CA GLY A 267 -63.59 -29.85 -3.40
C GLY A 267 -64.13 -30.74 -2.26
N ASN A 268 -63.64 -30.56 -1.06
CA ASN A 268 -64.02 -31.33 0.11
C ASN A 268 -65.37 -30.84 0.72
N LYS A 269 -65.78 -29.60 0.53
CA LYS A 269 -67.08 -29.07 0.90
C LYS A 269 -68.19 -29.59 -0.05
N GLN A 270 -67.96 -29.69 -1.35
CA GLN A 270 -68.90 -30.22 -2.30
C GLN A 270 -69.15 -31.77 -2.19
N ARG A 271 -68.15 -32.52 -1.73
CA ARG A 271 -68.32 -33.95 -1.41
C ARG A 271 -69.08 -34.21 -0.13
N ARG A 272 -69.11 -33.32 0.84
CA ARG A 272 -69.89 -33.45 2.09
C ARG A 272 -71.37 -33.12 1.92
N THR A 273 -71.73 -32.25 0.97
CA THR A 273 -73.15 -31.93 0.66
C THR A 273 -73.83 -33.03 -0.16
N ARG A 274 -73.11 -33.76 -1.02
CA ARG A 274 -73.67 -34.90 -1.80
C ARG A 274 -73.83 -36.21 -1.02
N LYS A 275 -73.41 -36.27 0.24
CA LYS A 275 -73.61 -37.46 1.12
C LYS A 275 -74.74 -37.29 2.14
N LYS A 276 -75.53 -36.21 2.06
CA LYS A 276 -76.65 -35.91 2.97
C LYS A 276 -78.01 -35.81 2.23
N GLU A 277 -78.07 -36.17 0.98
CA GLU A 277 -79.29 -36.56 0.23
C GLU A 277 -79.26 -38.10 -0.01
#